data_ae77c5ae8303ba64399e81fb4ccd2f3c
#
_entry.id   ae77c5ae8303ba64399e81fb4ccd2f3c
#
_cell.length_a   1.000
_cell.length_b   1.000
_cell.length_c   1.000
_cell.angle_alpha   90.00
_cell.angle_beta   90.00
_cell.angle_gamma   90.00
#
_symmetry.space_group_name_H-M   'P 1'
#
loop_
_entity.id
_entity.type
_entity.pdbx_description
1 polymer ?
#
loop_
_entity_poly.entity_id
_entity_poly.type
_entity_poly.pdbx_seq_one_letter_code
_entity_poly.pdbx_strand_id
1 'polypeptide(L)'
;MLATQAPDAEGDSTDAAPFQALKRNLTAALQLSMQLGEGRGRSWEAHARRLRKFIEFVDEEHTASIDGCVLPTGAEQASRFAQLLLAKRRAAHLTLTQVAKLAGVSARTISNIEQNRVSVSRDTLQRLREIPQLDLQPGDVAKAVTEGDGGYNCHIPPGYDTLEMVKDLEALLSGPGCHIEQTNAYLEHRSAMAYVASSQNPTYVAQFREAYPSKSIANKIIAESRQRPLKVIALGPGDGHLEVRLLQHLLGKMRETEIKFVLFDISQPLLTTAYQHTLDTLGARSAVETVMVQGNFHNLAQYPQVTGNTSKSINKQTRVYLMMGNTIANLDNEVRFFLHNFSHCKTGDFLVLDFGQRKSPSSATEAEIRRSDPGLSSPFKVATEEWLSTPLRLHCPDLISYNFSLELEMQCPIPGSYMLDAIATVRTKTHAERRFSMFRFKRYDEELLLRTLARFGWHCVTSIAFGTEKSVVALLLVKREISTKH
;
A
#
# COMPACT_ATOMS: atom_id res chain seq x y z
N MET A 1 -48.58 -19.31 45.67
CA MET A 1 -48.72 -17.86 45.74
C MET A 1 -47.33 -17.27 45.98
N LEU A 2 -46.78 -16.66 44.99
CA LEU A 2 -45.92 -15.46 45.01
C LEU A 2 -45.25 -15.38 43.61
N ALA A 3 -45.81 -14.51 42.80
CA ALA A 3 -45.25 -14.14 41.52
C ALA A 3 -44.06 -13.22 41.76
N THR A 4 -42.89 -13.55 41.25
CA THR A 4 -41.74 -12.66 41.15
C THR A 4 -41.67 -12.15 39.73
N GLN A 5 -41.93 -10.85 39.58
CA GLN A 5 -41.72 -10.07 38.38
C GLN A 5 -40.23 -10.09 38.02
N ALA A 6 -39.93 -10.33 36.72
CA ALA A 6 -38.63 -10.09 36.14
C ALA A 6 -38.41 -8.56 35.93
N PRO A 7 -37.22 -8.01 36.15
CA PRO A 7 -36.95 -6.64 35.82
C PRO A 7 -36.71 -6.48 34.33
N ASP A 8 -37.28 -5.42 33.76
CA ASP A 8 -37.10 -4.95 32.41
C ASP A 8 -35.61 -4.72 32.12
N ALA A 9 -35.10 -5.37 31.06
CA ALA A 9 -33.78 -5.13 30.53
C ALA A 9 -33.83 -3.82 29.74
N GLU A 10 -33.44 -2.72 30.36
CA GLU A 10 -33.06 -1.52 29.67
C GLU A 10 -31.84 -1.81 28.76
N GLY A 11 -32.03 -1.61 27.45
CA GLY A 11 -30.97 -1.76 26.45
C GLY A 11 -29.90 -0.71 26.62
N ASP A 12 -28.80 -1.08 27.24
CA ASP A 12 -27.61 -0.25 27.35
C ASP A 12 -26.87 -0.28 26.03
N SER A 13 -26.77 0.89 25.39
CA SER A 13 -26.11 1.05 24.08
C SER A 13 -24.60 0.89 24.24
N THR A 14 -24.07 -0.30 23.92
CA THR A 14 -22.66 -0.66 24.02
C THR A 14 -21.73 0.07 23.04
N ASP A 15 -22.27 0.87 22.11
CA ASP A 15 -21.48 1.60 21.09
C ASP A 15 -20.89 2.94 21.56
N ALA A 16 -21.35 3.50 22.68
CA ALA A 16 -20.84 4.78 23.18
C ALA A 16 -19.53 4.68 23.98
N ALA A 17 -19.19 3.50 24.49
CA ALA A 17 -18.05 3.30 25.39
C ALA A 17 -16.67 3.53 24.72
N PRO A 18 -16.41 3.07 23.49
CA PRO A 18 -15.12 3.31 22.81
C PRO A 18 -14.89 4.78 22.49
N PHE A 19 -15.95 5.50 22.13
CA PHE A 19 -15.89 6.92 21.76
C PHE A 19 -15.61 7.81 22.97
N GLN A 20 -16.25 7.52 24.11
CA GLN A 20 -16.01 8.20 25.37
C GLN A 20 -14.59 7.93 25.90
N ALA A 21 -14.03 6.75 25.65
CA ALA A 21 -12.65 6.43 25.97
C ALA A 21 -11.66 7.22 25.11
N LEU A 22 -11.91 7.31 23.79
CA LEU A 22 -11.09 8.09 22.86
C LEU A 22 -11.08 9.58 23.25
N LYS A 23 -12.26 10.15 23.54
CA LYS A 23 -12.39 11.55 23.97
C LYS A 23 -11.60 11.83 25.26
N ARG A 24 -11.71 10.95 26.25
CA ARG A 24 -10.94 11.07 27.52
C ARG A 24 -9.44 11.07 27.26
N ASN A 25 -8.95 10.16 26.41
CA ASN A 25 -7.54 10.05 26.09
C ASN A 25 -7.03 11.29 25.33
N LEU A 26 -7.80 11.81 24.38
CA LEU A 26 -7.46 13.03 23.64
C LEU A 26 -7.46 14.27 24.56
N THR A 27 -8.41 14.36 25.47
CA THR A 27 -8.47 15.47 26.44
C THR A 27 -7.29 15.41 27.41
N ALA A 28 -6.92 14.21 27.89
CA ALA A 28 -5.74 14.02 28.74
C ALA A 28 -4.44 14.36 27.98
N ALA A 29 -4.32 13.97 26.72
CA ALA A 29 -3.19 14.34 25.86
C ALA A 29 -3.09 15.86 25.63
N LEU A 30 -4.22 16.55 25.46
CA LEU A 30 -4.26 17.99 25.36
C LEU A 30 -3.81 18.68 26.66
N GLN A 31 -4.30 18.22 27.81
CA GLN A 31 -3.92 18.73 29.13
C GLN A 31 -2.42 18.56 29.38
N LEU A 32 -1.88 17.36 29.10
CA LEU A 32 -0.47 17.06 29.23
C LEU A 32 0.38 17.95 28.28
N SER A 33 -0.10 18.13 27.04
CA SER A 33 0.55 19.00 26.05
C SER A 33 0.58 20.47 26.51
N MET A 34 -0.47 20.95 27.17
CA MET A 34 -0.50 22.30 27.72
C MET A 34 0.45 22.45 28.92
N GLN A 35 0.50 21.48 29.82
CA GLN A 35 1.40 21.48 30.98
C GLN A 35 2.89 21.41 30.56
N LEU A 36 3.20 20.60 29.56
CA LEU A 36 4.57 20.48 29.03
C LEU A 36 4.97 21.67 28.15
N GLY A 37 3.98 22.42 27.65
CA GLY A 37 4.17 23.57 26.76
C GLY A 37 4.46 24.89 27.47
N GLU A 38 4.25 24.97 28.78
CA GLU A 38 4.56 26.15 29.57
C GLU A 38 6.08 26.43 29.53
N GLY A 39 6.49 27.34 28.64
CA GLY A 39 7.89 27.72 28.42
C GLY A 39 8.54 27.25 27.13
N ARG A 40 7.84 26.53 26.23
CA ARG A 40 8.43 25.94 25.01
C ARG A 40 7.96 26.54 23.67
N GLY A 41 7.62 27.80 23.60
CA GLY A 41 7.51 28.57 22.36
C GLY A 41 6.37 28.17 21.37
N ARG A 42 6.26 28.89 20.26
CA ARG A 42 5.16 28.87 19.27
C ARG A 42 4.78 27.49 18.67
N SER A 43 5.70 26.53 18.64
CA SER A 43 5.45 25.20 18.08
C SER A 43 4.45 24.38 18.91
N TRP A 44 4.49 24.50 20.24
CA TRP A 44 3.59 23.80 21.15
C TRP A 44 2.17 24.38 21.15
N GLU A 45 2.05 25.68 20.98
CA GLU A 45 0.74 26.33 20.82
C GLU A 45 0.03 25.88 19.53
N ALA A 46 0.80 25.65 18.46
CA ALA A 46 0.28 25.11 17.22
C ALA A 46 -0.18 23.66 17.37
N HIS A 47 0.56 22.85 18.14
CA HIS A 47 0.19 21.46 18.43
C HIS A 47 -1.06 21.38 19.31
N ALA A 48 -1.14 22.17 20.38
CA ALA A 48 -2.33 22.22 21.25
C ALA A 48 -3.58 22.72 20.49
N ARG A 49 -3.42 23.65 19.55
CA ARG A 49 -4.53 24.10 18.65
C ARG A 49 -5.02 22.97 17.74
N ARG A 50 -4.13 22.15 17.20
CA ARG A 50 -4.49 20.98 16.34
C ARG A 50 -5.25 19.93 17.14
N LEU A 51 -4.77 19.60 18.34
CA LEU A 51 -5.45 18.65 19.24
C LEU A 51 -6.85 19.15 19.64
N ARG A 52 -6.98 20.44 19.94
CA ARG A 52 -8.28 21.04 20.29
C ARG A 52 -9.27 20.94 19.13
N LYS A 53 -8.85 21.28 17.90
CA LYS A 53 -9.68 21.14 16.70
C LYS A 53 -10.06 19.68 16.42
N PHE A 54 -9.19 18.73 16.74
CA PHE A 54 -9.49 17.31 16.55
C PHE A 54 -10.50 16.80 17.59
N ILE A 55 -10.44 17.29 18.84
CA ILE A 55 -11.45 16.99 19.88
C ILE A 55 -12.81 17.58 19.48
N GLU A 56 -12.86 18.81 19.00
CA GLU A 56 -14.07 19.45 18.47
C GLU A 56 -14.69 18.63 17.33
N PHE A 57 -13.87 18.17 16.38
CA PHE A 57 -14.29 17.28 15.29
C PHE A 57 -14.87 15.95 15.80
N VAL A 58 -14.21 15.31 16.78
CA VAL A 58 -14.70 14.07 17.41
C VAL A 58 -16.03 14.30 18.10
N ASP A 59 -16.26 15.44 18.75
CA ASP A 59 -17.53 15.79 19.39
C ASP A 59 -18.65 16.01 18.39
N GLU A 60 -18.39 16.69 17.27
CA GLU A 60 -19.36 16.94 16.21
C GLU A 60 -19.81 15.61 15.55
N GLU A 61 -18.88 14.70 15.29
CA GLU A 61 -19.17 13.38 14.71
C GLU A 61 -19.98 12.50 15.67
N HIS A 62 -19.72 12.57 16.99
CA HIS A 62 -20.48 11.80 17.96
C HIS A 62 -21.91 12.31 18.13
N THR A 63 -22.11 13.62 18.10
CA THR A 63 -23.45 14.25 18.16
C THR A 63 -24.28 13.87 16.93
N ALA A 64 -23.66 13.85 15.74
CA ALA A 64 -24.32 13.41 14.52
C ALA A 64 -24.72 11.91 14.51
N SER A 65 -23.98 11.06 15.25
CA SER A 65 -24.25 9.62 15.34
C SER A 65 -25.44 9.30 16.28
N ILE A 66 -25.72 10.13 17.28
CA ILE A 66 -26.79 9.92 18.26
C ILE A 66 -28.18 10.25 17.68
N ASP A 67 -28.27 11.10 16.66
CA ASP A 67 -29.54 11.52 16.04
C ASP A 67 -30.13 10.51 15.04
N GLY A 68 -29.78 9.22 15.13
CA GLY A 68 -30.50 8.14 14.44
C GLY A 68 -30.31 8.09 12.91
N CYS A 69 -29.20 8.58 12.38
CA CYS A 69 -28.88 8.46 10.95
C CYS A 69 -28.49 7.04 10.61
N VAL A 70 -29.39 6.28 9.99
CA VAL A 70 -29.09 5.07 9.20
C VAL A 70 -28.03 5.46 8.16
N LEU A 71 -26.86 4.81 8.17
CA LEU A 71 -25.80 5.05 7.19
C LEU A 71 -26.33 4.80 5.78
N PRO A 72 -26.33 5.80 4.88
CA PRO A 72 -26.87 5.66 3.54
C PRO A 72 -25.99 4.74 2.68
N THR A 73 -26.60 4.02 1.73
CA THR A 73 -25.89 3.22 0.72
C THR A 73 -25.17 4.11 -0.30
N GLY A 74 -24.14 3.62 -1.00
CA GLY A 74 -23.27 4.43 -1.89
C GLY A 74 -23.96 5.31 -2.94
N ALA A 75 -25.16 4.90 -3.41
CA ALA A 75 -25.98 5.70 -4.33
C ALA A 75 -26.60 6.97 -3.68
N GLU A 76 -26.84 6.95 -2.36
CA GLU A 76 -27.36 8.12 -1.61
C GLU A 76 -26.29 9.16 -1.34
N GLN A 77 -25.03 8.76 -1.30
CA GLN A 77 -23.89 9.62 -0.98
C GLN A 77 -23.41 10.42 -2.20
N ALA A 78 -23.33 9.82 -3.38
CA ALA A 78 -23.11 10.55 -4.62
C ALA A 78 -24.24 11.60 -4.85
N SER A 79 -25.44 11.30 -4.37
CA SER A 79 -26.57 12.25 -4.30
C SER A 79 -26.27 13.47 -3.40
N ARG A 80 -25.47 13.37 -2.32
CA ARG A 80 -25.21 14.48 -1.39
C ARG A 80 -24.32 15.57 -1.98
N PHE A 81 -23.25 15.23 -2.69
CA PHE A 81 -22.43 16.25 -3.36
C PHE A 81 -23.20 16.93 -4.50
N ALA A 82 -23.95 16.16 -5.26
CA ALA A 82 -24.84 16.68 -6.29
C ALA A 82 -25.85 17.70 -5.69
N GLN A 83 -26.46 17.35 -4.57
CA GLN A 83 -27.38 18.19 -3.83
C GLN A 83 -26.67 19.42 -3.21
N LEU A 84 -25.49 19.24 -2.64
CA LEU A 84 -24.68 20.33 -2.09
C LEU A 84 -24.28 21.31 -3.18
N LEU A 85 -23.76 20.85 -4.31
CA LEU A 85 -23.39 21.72 -5.44
C LEU A 85 -24.60 22.49 -5.95
N LEU A 86 -25.75 21.81 -6.12
CA LEU A 86 -27.00 22.41 -6.52
C LEU A 86 -27.46 23.46 -5.53
N ALA A 87 -27.41 23.17 -4.22
CA ALA A 87 -27.80 24.10 -3.16
C ALA A 87 -26.88 25.35 -3.12
N LYS A 88 -25.55 25.13 -3.14
CA LYS A 88 -24.54 26.20 -3.13
C LYS A 88 -24.67 27.10 -4.38
N ARG A 89 -24.82 26.47 -5.57
CA ARG A 89 -25.05 27.26 -6.81
C ARG A 89 -26.32 28.10 -6.76
N ARG A 90 -27.42 27.53 -6.26
CA ARG A 90 -28.70 28.27 -6.12
C ARG A 90 -28.59 29.40 -5.10
N ALA A 91 -27.97 29.15 -3.97
CA ALA A 91 -27.73 30.17 -2.94
C ALA A 91 -26.84 31.30 -3.48
N ALA A 92 -25.89 31.01 -4.33
CA ALA A 92 -25.04 31.98 -5.02
C ALA A 92 -25.75 32.68 -6.22
N HIS A 93 -27.01 32.33 -6.53
CA HIS A 93 -27.75 32.81 -7.71
C HIS A 93 -27.01 32.61 -9.04
N LEU A 94 -26.17 31.57 -9.16
CA LEU A 94 -25.43 31.25 -10.36
C LEU A 94 -26.23 30.31 -11.27
N THR A 95 -26.19 30.57 -12.59
CA THR A 95 -26.70 29.62 -13.59
C THR A 95 -25.68 28.49 -13.85
N LEU A 96 -26.15 27.39 -14.41
CA LEU A 96 -25.27 26.25 -14.85
C LEU A 96 -24.16 26.75 -15.78
N THR A 97 -24.51 27.69 -16.71
CA THR A 97 -23.55 28.22 -17.66
C THR A 97 -22.49 29.10 -16.99
N GLN A 98 -22.86 29.87 -15.95
CA GLN A 98 -21.90 30.66 -15.20
C GLN A 98 -20.93 29.82 -14.41
N VAL A 99 -21.41 28.80 -13.67
CA VAL A 99 -20.56 27.88 -12.93
C VAL A 99 -19.64 27.13 -13.90
N ALA A 100 -20.16 26.65 -15.02
CA ALA A 100 -19.39 25.96 -16.05
C ALA A 100 -18.27 26.83 -16.63
N LYS A 101 -18.57 28.12 -16.92
CA LYS A 101 -17.57 29.07 -17.39
C LYS A 101 -16.47 29.31 -16.35
N LEU A 102 -16.84 29.49 -15.08
CA LEU A 102 -15.90 29.72 -13.99
C LEU A 102 -15.03 28.48 -13.71
N ALA A 103 -15.61 27.27 -13.80
CA ALA A 103 -14.90 26.02 -13.60
C ALA A 103 -14.14 25.52 -14.86
N GLY A 104 -14.29 26.21 -16.02
CA GLY A 104 -13.64 25.78 -17.27
C GLY A 104 -14.14 24.44 -17.81
N VAL A 105 -15.44 24.11 -17.58
CA VAL A 105 -16.08 22.87 -18.05
C VAL A 105 -17.36 23.19 -18.84
N SER A 106 -18.03 22.18 -19.42
CA SER A 106 -19.29 22.38 -20.11
C SER A 106 -20.47 22.54 -19.12
N ALA A 107 -21.50 23.31 -19.49
CA ALA A 107 -22.74 23.39 -18.71
C ALA A 107 -23.43 22.02 -18.56
N ARG A 108 -23.26 21.15 -19.55
CA ARG A 108 -23.71 19.75 -19.50
C ARG A 108 -22.98 18.96 -18.42
N THR A 109 -21.68 19.20 -18.24
CA THR A 109 -20.88 18.57 -17.17
C THR A 109 -21.43 18.94 -15.80
N ILE A 110 -21.67 20.25 -15.53
CA ILE A 110 -22.25 20.70 -14.26
C ILE A 110 -23.65 20.11 -14.05
N SER A 111 -24.49 20.13 -15.08
CA SER A 111 -25.83 19.52 -15.01
C SER A 111 -25.79 18.03 -14.70
N ASN A 112 -24.87 17.29 -15.33
CA ASN A 112 -24.72 15.86 -15.07
C ASN A 112 -24.24 15.57 -13.65
N ILE A 113 -23.33 16.40 -13.09
CA ILE A 113 -22.90 16.30 -11.69
C ILE A 113 -24.09 16.54 -10.76
N GLU A 114 -24.83 17.65 -10.92
CA GLU A 114 -25.99 17.99 -10.09
C GLU A 114 -27.13 16.96 -10.17
N GLN A 115 -27.24 16.24 -11.29
CA GLN A 115 -28.20 15.17 -11.49
C GLN A 115 -27.67 13.80 -11.07
N ASN A 116 -26.50 13.74 -10.48
CA ASN A 116 -25.83 12.49 -10.08
C ASN A 116 -25.64 11.48 -11.22
N ARG A 117 -25.49 11.97 -12.46
CA ARG A 117 -25.28 11.13 -13.65
C ARG A 117 -23.83 10.81 -13.92
N VAL A 118 -22.93 11.61 -13.35
CA VAL A 118 -21.47 11.44 -13.44
C VAL A 118 -20.84 11.86 -12.12
N SER A 119 -19.81 11.12 -11.70
CA SER A 119 -18.95 11.53 -10.60
C SER A 119 -18.11 12.77 -10.99
N VAL A 120 -17.80 13.61 -10.03
CA VAL A 120 -16.95 14.78 -10.27
C VAL A 120 -15.48 14.35 -10.29
N SER A 121 -14.74 14.70 -11.34
CA SER A 121 -13.29 14.46 -11.36
C SER A 121 -12.58 15.41 -10.37
N ARG A 122 -11.43 14.98 -9.86
CA ARG A 122 -10.61 15.77 -8.92
C ARG A 122 -10.27 17.17 -9.48
N ASP A 123 -9.93 17.25 -10.75
CA ASP A 123 -9.62 18.50 -11.43
C ASP A 123 -10.87 19.41 -11.49
N THR A 124 -12.02 18.88 -11.89
CA THR A 124 -13.29 19.62 -11.87
C THR A 124 -13.67 20.06 -10.47
N LEU A 125 -13.48 19.22 -9.48
CA LEU A 125 -13.76 19.50 -8.09
C LEU A 125 -12.87 20.63 -7.55
N GLN A 126 -11.58 20.59 -7.86
CA GLN A 126 -10.65 21.65 -7.48
C GLN A 126 -11.05 22.99 -8.10
N ARG A 127 -11.39 23.02 -9.39
CA ARG A 127 -11.87 24.23 -10.07
C ARG A 127 -13.19 24.75 -9.50
N LEU A 128 -14.11 23.87 -9.11
CA LEU A 128 -15.35 24.27 -8.43
C LEU A 128 -15.07 24.91 -7.06
N ARG A 129 -14.07 24.42 -6.32
CA ARG A 129 -13.64 25.01 -5.04
C ARG A 129 -13.01 26.40 -5.20
N GLU A 130 -12.36 26.64 -6.33
CA GLU A 130 -11.74 27.94 -6.64
C GLU A 130 -12.77 29.01 -6.99
N ILE A 131 -14.06 28.65 -7.12
CA ILE A 131 -15.16 29.61 -7.31
C ILE A 131 -15.60 30.15 -5.94
N PRO A 132 -15.22 31.39 -5.56
CA PRO A 132 -15.51 31.92 -4.21
C PRO A 132 -17.01 31.98 -3.88
N GLN A 133 -17.84 32.21 -4.89
CA GLN A 133 -19.30 32.32 -4.73
C GLN A 133 -19.96 30.99 -4.34
N LEU A 134 -19.34 29.83 -4.67
CA LEU A 134 -19.86 28.53 -4.30
C LEU A 134 -19.58 28.18 -2.83
N ASP A 135 -18.60 28.84 -2.19
CA ASP A 135 -18.23 28.60 -0.79
C ASP A 135 -18.16 27.12 -0.42
N LEU A 136 -17.49 26.33 -1.28
CA LEU A 136 -17.29 24.90 -1.06
C LEU A 136 -16.14 24.69 -0.08
N GLN A 137 -16.46 24.43 1.17
CA GLN A 137 -15.47 24.24 2.23
C GLN A 137 -14.70 22.91 2.03
N PRO A 138 -13.42 22.84 2.49
CA PRO A 138 -12.66 21.60 2.43
C PRO A 138 -13.36 20.39 3.09
N GLY A 139 -14.11 20.61 4.16
CA GLY A 139 -14.90 19.58 4.82
C GLY A 139 -16.08 19.07 3.98
N ASP A 140 -16.79 19.97 3.29
CA ASP A 140 -17.88 19.61 2.38
C ASP A 140 -17.38 18.73 1.23
N VAL A 141 -16.19 19.07 0.73
CA VAL A 141 -15.53 18.35 -0.35
C VAL A 141 -14.98 17.02 0.12
N ALA A 142 -14.37 16.98 1.31
CA ALA A 142 -13.87 15.72 1.90
C ALA A 142 -15.04 14.74 2.07
N LYS A 143 -16.16 15.16 2.67
CA LYS A 143 -17.37 14.33 2.80
C LYS A 143 -17.92 13.87 1.45
N ALA A 144 -17.90 14.71 0.44
CA ALA A 144 -18.43 14.40 -0.88
C ALA A 144 -17.51 13.49 -1.72
N VAL A 145 -16.20 13.54 -1.51
CA VAL A 145 -15.18 12.78 -2.27
C VAL A 145 -14.82 11.48 -1.58
N THR A 146 -14.85 11.41 -0.25
CA THR A 146 -14.64 10.17 0.50
C THR A 146 -15.85 9.23 0.48
N GLU A 147 -17.02 9.77 0.13
CA GLU A 147 -18.30 9.07 0.19
C GLU A 147 -18.92 8.79 -1.19
N GLY A 148 -18.32 9.20 -2.31
CA GLY A 148 -18.78 8.85 -3.68
C GLY A 148 -18.17 7.54 -4.17
N ASP A 149 -18.83 6.86 -5.14
CA ASP A 149 -18.46 5.57 -5.77
C ASP A 149 -17.04 5.50 -6.40
N GLY A 150 -16.14 6.34 -6.05
CA GLY A 150 -14.69 6.34 -6.23
C GLY A 150 -13.97 6.56 -4.91
N GLY A 151 -14.63 6.36 -3.78
CA GLY A 151 -14.06 6.44 -2.45
C GLY A 151 -12.92 5.44 -2.30
N TYR A 152 -11.82 5.87 -1.72
CA TYR A 152 -10.70 5.02 -1.35
C TYR A 152 -11.22 3.82 -0.54
N ASN A 153 -11.38 2.67 -1.21
CA ASN A 153 -11.77 1.42 -0.58
C ASN A 153 -10.53 0.86 0.13
N CYS A 154 -10.07 1.58 1.18
CA CYS A 154 -8.91 1.20 1.96
C CYS A 154 -9.35 0.44 3.21
N HIS A 155 -9.07 -0.84 3.24
CA HIS A 155 -9.27 -1.68 4.41
C HIS A 155 -8.03 -1.64 5.30
N ILE A 156 -8.19 -1.11 6.52
CA ILE A 156 -7.19 -1.18 7.57
C ILE A 156 -7.68 -2.24 8.56
N PRO A 157 -6.97 -3.37 8.70
CA PRO A 157 -7.40 -4.42 9.62
C PRO A 157 -7.36 -3.95 11.07
N PRO A 158 -8.24 -4.47 11.94
CA PRO A 158 -8.14 -4.25 13.38
C PRO A 158 -6.76 -4.68 13.90
N GLY A 159 -6.13 -3.85 14.73
CA GLY A 159 -4.81 -4.12 15.31
C GLY A 159 -3.62 -3.74 14.41
N TYR A 160 -3.86 -3.17 13.23
CA TYR A 160 -2.79 -2.54 12.46
C TYR A 160 -2.56 -1.12 12.98
N ASP A 161 -1.45 -0.89 13.65
CA ASP A 161 -1.10 0.40 14.24
C ASP A 161 0.28 0.88 13.74
N THR A 162 0.26 1.82 12.82
CA THR A 162 1.48 2.44 12.28
C THR A 162 2.27 3.16 13.38
N LEU A 163 1.60 3.71 14.39
CA LEU A 163 2.27 4.43 15.47
C LEU A 163 3.06 3.47 16.37
N GLU A 164 2.53 2.28 16.64
CA GLU A 164 3.29 1.25 17.37
C GLU A 164 4.52 0.81 16.58
N MET A 165 4.39 0.61 15.26
CA MET A 165 5.53 0.26 14.41
C MET A 165 6.63 1.34 14.42
N VAL A 166 6.25 2.63 14.44
CA VAL A 166 7.20 3.74 14.54
C VAL A 166 7.89 3.74 15.90
N LYS A 167 7.18 3.48 17.00
CA LYS A 167 7.77 3.37 18.34
C LYS A 167 8.75 2.19 18.44
N ASP A 168 8.38 1.06 17.83
CA ASP A 168 9.28 -0.10 17.77
C ASP A 168 10.56 0.23 16.99
N LEU A 169 10.44 0.95 15.87
CA LEU A 169 11.57 1.44 15.11
C LEU A 169 12.46 2.38 15.93
N GLU A 170 11.88 3.34 16.67
CA GLU A 170 12.61 4.24 17.55
C GLU A 170 13.35 3.47 18.65
N ALA A 171 12.73 2.48 19.24
CA ALA A 171 13.33 1.61 20.24
C ALA A 171 14.51 0.81 19.66
N LEU A 172 14.36 0.25 18.46
CA LEU A 172 15.42 -0.46 17.75
C LEU A 172 16.58 0.47 17.40
N LEU A 173 16.30 1.67 16.90
CA LEU A 173 17.32 2.66 16.55
C LEU A 173 18.00 3.28 17.78
N SER A 174 17.41 3.16 18.96
CA SER A 174 18.05 3.55 20.24
C SER A 174 18.94 2.44 20.82
N GLY A 175 18.79 1.21 20.34
CA GLY A 175 19.52 0.02 20.79
C GLY A 175 20.97 -0.07 20.27
N PRO A 176 21.69 -1.17 20.55
CA PRO A 176 23.11 -1.33 20.23
C PRO A 176 23.42 -1.55 18.74
N GLY A 177 22.43 -1.66 17.91
CA GLY A 177 22.52 -2.01 16.49
C GLY A 177 21.89 -3.39 16.22
N CYS A 178 21.14 -3.48 15.15
CA CYS A 178 20.40 -4.69 14.79
C CYS A 178 19.98 -4.67 13.32
N HIS A 179 19.27 -5.72 12.91
CA HIS A 179 18.51 -5.71 11.66
C HIS A 179 17.21 -4.92 11.85
N ILE A 180 16.98 -3.97 10.95
CA ILE A 180 15.74 -3.21 10.85
C ILE A 180 14.88 -3.86 9.76
N GLU A 181 13.67 -4.28 10.09
CA GLU A 181 12.75 -4.82 9.09
C GLU A 181 12.56 -3.84 7.96
N GLN A 182 12.64 -4.31 6.71
CA GLN A 182 12.56 -3.47 5.52
C GLN A 182 11.24 -2.70 5.40
N THR A 183 10.17 -3.22 5.99
CA THR A 183 8.88 -2.55 6.10
C THR A 183 8.99 -1.14 6.69
N ASN A 184 9.93 -0.94 7.61
CA ASN A 184 10.18 0.35 8.25
C ASN A 184 10.71 1.42 7.28
N ALA A 185 11.34 1.01 6.18
CA ALA A 185 11.82 1.94 5.15
C ALA A 185 10.69 2.58 4.33
N TYR A 186 9.44 2.16 4.53
CA TYR A 186 8.28 2.61 3.74
C TYR A 186 7.15 3.21 4.60
N LEU A 187 7.25 3.18 5.92
CA LEU A 187 6.17 3.62 6.82
C LEU A 187 5.90 5.13 6.73
N GLU A 188 6.95 5.92 6.71
CA GLU A 188 6.86 7.36 6.69
C GLU A 188 6.62 7.91 5.28
N HIS A 189 5.78 8.94 5.18
CA HIS A 189 5.49 9.59 3.88
C HIS A 189 6.78 10.04 3.16
N ARG A 190 7.71 10.66 3.89
CA ARG A 190 8.98 11.13 3.33
C ARG A 190 9.83 9.99 2.79
N SER A 191 9.91 8.90 3.52
CA SER A 191 10.63 7.69 3.15
C SER A 191 10.00 7.02 1.92
N ALA A 192 8.68 6.86 1.93
CA ALA A 192 7.93 6.32 0.79
C ALA A 192 8.13 7.17 -0.49
N MET A 193 8.11 8.51 -0.38
CA MET A 193 8.33 9.39 -1.53
C MET A 193 9.78 9.37 -2.01
N ALA A 194 10.76 9.21 -1.14
CA ALA A 194 12.16 9.00 -1.53
C ALA A 194 12.33 7.68 -2.31
N TYR A 195 11.62 6.60 -1.91
CA TYR A 195 11.55 5.36 -2.68
C TYR A 195 10.93 5.59 -4.07
N VAL A 196 9.80 6.29 -4.15
CA VAL A 196 9.17 6.61 -5.44
C VAL A 196 10.13 7.39 -6.34
N ALA A 197 10.85 8.38 -5.81
CA ALA A 197 11.87 9.13 -6.56
C ALA A 197 13.02 8.22 -7.03
N SER A 198 13.47 7.29 -6.18
CA SER A 198 14.48 6.29 -6.55
C SER A 198 14.00 5.38 -7.68
N SER A 199 12.74 4.95 -7.63
CA SER A 199 12.13 4.08 -8.65
C SER A 199 11.88 4.79 -10.00
N GLN A 200 11.92 6.12 -10.02
CA GLN A 200 11.85 6.94 -11.25
C GLN A 200 13.22 7.20 -11.88
N ASN A 201 14.30 6.69 -11.29
CA ASN A 201 15.63 6.82 -11.88
C ASN A 201 15.65 6.23 -13.31
N PRO A 202 16.18 6.95 -14.32
CA PRO A 202 16.13 6.50 -15.71
C PRO A 202 16.71 5.10 -15.94
N THR A 203 17.78 4.74 -15.21
CA THR A 203 18.36 3.40 -15.30
C THR A 203 17.40 2.33 -14.76
N TYR A 204 16.73 2.59 -13.64
CA TYR A 204 15.72 1.68 -13.08
C TYR A 204 14.52 1.56 -14.02
N VAL A 205 14.02 2.68 -14.55
CA VAL A 205 12.90 2.70 -15.50
C VAL A 205 13.21 1.84 -16.71
N ALA A 206 14.36 2.05 -17.35
CA ALA A 206 14.76 1.29 -18.54
C ALA A 206 14.96 -0.21 -18.25
N GLN A 207 15.57 -0.54 -17.10
CA GLN A 207 15.89 -1.94 -16.76
C GLN A 207 14.68 -2.73 -16.28
N PHE A 208 13.81 -2.12 -15.47
CA PHE A 208 12.71 -2.82 -14.83
C PHE A 208 11.36 -2.49 -15.45
N ARG A 209 11.02 -1.21 -15.64
CA ARG A 209 9.68 -0.83 -16.08
C ARG A 209 9.44 -1.08 -17.56
N GLU A 210 10.34 -0.57 -18.42
CA GLU A 210 10.16 -0.68 -19.86
C GLU A 210 10.47 -2.08 -20.37
N ALA A 211 11.50 -2.71 -19.84
CA ALA A 211 11.92 -4.04 -20.22
C ALA A 211 11.05 -5.17 -19.65
N TYR A 212 10.17 -4.88 -18.67
CA TYR A 212 9.36 -5.91 -18.02
C TYR A 212 8.41 -6.60 -19.01
N PRO A 213 8.37 -7.95 -19.06
CA PRO A 213 7.64 -8.71 -20.09
C PRO A 213 6.13 -8.83 -19.80
N SER A 214 5.47 -7.74 -19.35
CA SER A 214 4.07 -7.72 -18.92
C SER A 214 3.11 -8.31 -19.95
N LYS A 215 3.29 -7.99 -21.23
CA LYS A 215 2.43 -8.49 -22.33
C LYS A 215 2.53 -10.01 -22.48
N SER A 216 3.73 -10.55 -22.39
CA SER A 216 3.96 -12.01 -22.52
C SER A 216 3.33 -12.75 -21.35
N ILE A 217 3.53 -12.24 -20.12
CA ILE A 217 2.96 -12.81 -18.89
C ILE A 217 1.44 -12.75 -18.93
N ALA A 218 0.84 -11.59 -19.27
CA ALA A 218 -0.61 -11.44 -19.38
C ALA A 218 -1.21 -12.44 -20.38
N ASN A 219 -0.59 -12.61 -21.56
CA ASN A 219 -1.04 -13.57 -22.56
C ASN A 219 -1.07 -15.02 -22.03
N LYS A 220 -0.06 -15.40 -21.25
CA LYS A 220 0.01 -16.72 -20.63
C LYS A 220 -1.04 -16.89 -19.54
N ILE A 221 -1.27 -15.89 -18.68
CA ILE A 221 -2.32 -15.91 -17.65
C ILE A 221 -3.69 -16.12 -18.33
N ILE A 222 -4.00 -15.37 -19.38
CA ILE A 222 -5.27 -15.47 -20.09
C ILE A 222 -5.46 -16.88 -20.69
N ALA A 223 -4.43 -17.41 -21.36
CA ALA A 223 -4.47 -18.74 -21.95
C ALA A 223 -4.68 -19.84 -20.89
N GLU A 224 -3.93 -19.80 -19.81
CA GLU A 224 -3.96 -20.81 -18.74
C GLU A 224 -5.22 -20.68 -17.85
N SER A 225 -5.72 -19.45 -17.61
CA SER A 225 -6.95 -19.21 -16.84
C SER A 225 -8.22 -19.62 -17.59
N ARG A 226 -8.13 -19.90 -18.90
CA ARG A 226 -9.27 -20.21 -19.76
C ARG A 226 -10.34 -19.13 -19.71
N GLN A 227 -9.92 -17.87 -19.68
CA GLN A 227 -10.78 -16.67 -19.60
C GLN A 227 -11.74 -16.65 -18.38
N ARG A 228 -11.40 -17.36 -17.31
CA ARG A 228 -12.15 -17.24 -16.05
C ARG A 228 -11.93 -15.87 -15.43
N PRO A 229 -12.92 -15.33 -14.69
CA PRO A 229 -12.74 -14.09 -13.96
C PRO A 229 -11.50 -14.12 -13.06
N LEU A 230 -10.77 -13.00 -13.01
CA LEU A 230 -9.52 -12.89 -12.27
C LEU A 230 -9.68 -12.01 -11.04
N LYS A 231 -9.03 -12.42 -9.95
CA LYS A 231 -8.71 -11.55 -8.81
C LYS A 231 -7.20 -11.34 -8.81
N VAL A 232 -6.78 -10.16 -9.26
CA VAL A 232 -5.37 -9.76 -9.33
C VAL A 232 -5.00 -9.09 -8.00
N ILE A 233 -3.98 -9.59 -7.32
CA ILE A 233 -3.59 -9.18 -5.98
C ILE A 233 -2.12 -8.76 -6.02
N ALA A 234 -1.85 -7.47 -5.92
CA ALA A 234 -0.51 -6.91 -5.90
C ALA A 234 0.00 -6.83 -4.45
N LEU A 235 1.09 -7.53 -4.17
CA LEU A 235 1.73 -7.59 -2.86
C LEU A 235 2.96 -6.68 -2.85
N GLY A 236 2.90 -5.57 -2.13
CA GLY A 236 3.93 -4.55 -2.12
C GLY A 236 4.08 -3.84 -3.47
N PRO A 237 3.00 -3.26 -4.05
CA PRO A 237 3.04 -2.68 -5.40
C PRO A 237 3.94 -1.44 -5.54
N GLY A 238 4.42 -0.88 -4.43
CA GLY A 238 5.19 0.35 -4.48
C GLY A 238 4.39 1.49 -5.14
N ASP A 239 4.87 2.01 -6.28
CA ASP A 239 4.17 3.03 -7.05
C ASP A 239 3.16 2.47 -8.09
N GLY A 240 3.02 1.15 -8.18
CA GLY A 240 2.02 0.44 -8.99
C GLY A 240 2.29 0.36 -10.48
N HIS A 241 3.38 0.89 -10.99
CA HIS A 241 3.63 0.96 -12.44
C HIS A 241 3.70 -0.39 -13.15
N LEU A 242 4.35 -1.39 -12.54
CA LEU A 242 4.48 -2.73 -13.13
C LEU A 242 3.14 -3.46 -13.14
N GLU A 243 2.43 -3.40 -12.03
CA GLU A 243 1.14 -4.04 -11.80
C GLU A 243 0.06 -3.48 -12.73
N VAL A 244 -0.01 -2.15 -12.84
CA VAL A 244 -0.99 -1.47 -13.71
C VAL A 244 -0.70 -1.77 -15.17
N ARG A 245 0.57 -1.83 -15.60
CA ARG A 245 0.94 -2.21 -16.95
C ARG A 245 0.53 -3.65 -17.28
N LEU A 246 0.72 -4.60 -16.34
CA LEU A 246 0.23 -5.96 -16.50
C LEU A 246 -1.30 -5.99 -16.60
N LEU A 247 -1.98 -5.24 -15.72
CA LEU A 247 -3.43 -5.11 -15.70
C LEU A 247 -3.98 -4.57 -17.03
N GLN A 248 -3.36 -3.54 -17.63
CA GLN A 248 -3.71 -3.02 -18.95
C GLN A 248 -3.67 -4.11 -20.04
N HIS A 249 -2.65 -4.98 -20.01
CA HIS A 249 -2.56 -6.08 -20.98
C HIS A 249 -3.63 -7.16 -20.76
N LEU A 250 -4.04 -7.42 -19.52
CA LEU A 250 -5.15 -8.30 -19.20
C LEU A 250 -6.47 -7.70 -19.73
N LEU A 251 -6.72 -6.42 -19.45
CA LEU A 251 -7.90 -5.68 -19.89
C LEU A 251 -8.03 -5.56 -21.41
N GLY A 252 -6.91 -5.54 -22.13
CA GLY A 252 -6.92 -5.57 -23.58
C GLY A 252 -7.53 -6.83 -24.20
N LYS A 253 -7.80 -7.89 -23.39
CA LYS A 253 -8.30 -9.19 -23.83
C LYS A 253 -9.43 -9.77 -22.99
N MET A 254 -9.70 -9.18 -21.83
CA MET A 254 -10.76 -9.58 -20.90
C MET A 254 -11.71 -8.42 -20.67
N ARG A 255 -12.95 -8.71 -20.26
CA ARG A 255 -13.89 -7.67 -19.85
C ARG A 255 -13.48 -7.07 -18.52
N GLU A 256 -13.62 -5.76 -18.35
CA GLU A 256 -13.28 -5.06 -17.10
C GLU A 256 -14.02 -5.65 -15.88
N THR A 257 -15.31 -5.99 -16.05
CA THR A 257 -16.14 -6.59 -14.98
C THR A 257 -15.69 -7.99 -14.54
N GLU A 258 -14.78 -8.60 -15.28
CA GLU A 258 -14.21 -9.91 -14.96
C GLU A 258 -12.92 -9.81 -14.14
N ILE A 259 -12.42 -8.60 -13.89
CA ILE A 259 -11.20 -8.36 -13.15
C ILE A 259 -11.49 -7.56 -11.88
N LYS A 260 -11.09 -8.12 -10.74
CA LYS A 260 -10.99 -7.40 -9.47
C LYS A 260 -9.50 -7.17 -9.16
N PHE A 261 -9.12 -5.92 -8.87
CA PHE A 261 -7.75 -5.55 -8.56
C PHE A 261 -7.60 -5.19 -7.08
N VAL A 262 -6.65 -5.80 -6.40
CA VAL A 262 -6.36 -5.55 -4.98
C VAL A 262 -4.92 -5.08 -4.86
N LEU A 263 -4.74 -3.89 -4.31
CA LEU A 263 -3.44 -3.34 -3.93
C LEU A 263 -3.24 -3.61 -2.44
N PHE A 264 -2.17 -4.29 -2.08
CA PHE A 264 -1.88 -4.67 -0.69
C PHE A 264 -0.47 -4.26 -0.30
N ASP A 265 -0.34 -3.27 0.58
CA ASP A 265 0.94 -2.72 1.02
C ASP A 265 0.86 -2.30 2.50
N ILE A 266 2.00 -2.26 3.15
CA ILE A 266 2.15 -1.76 4.51
C ILE A 266 2.10 -0.22 4.53
N SER A 267 2.58 0.41 3.47
CA SER A 267 2.72 1.85 3.33
C SER A 267 1.47 2.48 2.74
N GLN A 268 0.74 3.25 3.55
CA GLN A 268 -0.39 4.04 3.05
C GLN A 268 0.00 5.02 1.94
N PRO A 269 1.12 5.77 2.04
CA PRO A 269 1.56 6.64 0.95
C PRO A 269 1.78 5.91 -0.37
N LEU A 270 2.41 4.73 -0.35
CA LEU A 270 2.62 3.92 -1.55
C LEU A 270 1.30 3.37 -2.10
N LEU A 271 0.41 2.86 -1.25
CA LEU A 271 -0.94 2.44 -1.66
C LEU A 271 -1.68 3.55 -2.38
N THR A 272 -1.66 4.77 -1.81
CA THR A 272 -2.30 5.94 -2.41
C THR A 272 -1.68 6.27 -3.77
N THR A 273 -0.35 6.21 -3.89
CA THR A 273 0.36 6.45 -5.14
C THR A 273 0.00 5.40 -6.20
N ALA A 274 0.02 4.12 -5.84
CA ALA A 274 -0.34 3.02 -6.75
C ALA A 274 -1.81 3.09 -7.19
N TYR A 275 -2.71 3.43 -6.26
CA TYR A 275 -4.13 3.62 -6.57
C TYR A 275 -4.36 4.80 -7.52
N GLN A 276 -3.73 5.95 -7.24
CA GLN A 276 -3.82 7.11 -8.13
C GLN A 276 -3.28 6.79 -9.53
N HIS A 277 -2.14 6.10 -9.60
CA HIS A 277 -1.59 5.64 -10.88
C HIS A 277 -2.54 4.69 -11.62
N THR A 278 -3.25 3.82 -10.89
CA THR A 278 -4.28 2.94 -11.46
C THR A 278 -5.41 3.76 -12.08
N LEU A 279 -5.94 4.75 -11.35
CA LEU A 279 -7.01 5.62 -11.83
C LEU A 279 -6.59 6.46 -13.04
N ASP A 280 -5.40 7.04 -13.00
CA ASP A 280 -4.87 7.88 -14.08
C ASP A 280 -4.67 7.05 -15.37
N THR A 281 -4.26 5.79 -15.21
CA THR A 281 -3.94 4.91 -16.33
C THR A 281 -5.16 4.23 -16.94
N LEU A 282 -6.09 3.76 -16.11
CA LEU A 282 -7.30 3.06 -16.57
C LEU A 282 -8.45 4.02 -16.91
N GLY A 283 -8.35 5.24 -16.39
CA GLY A 283 -9.41 6.26 -16.47
C GLY A 283 -10.49 6.07 -15.41
N ALA A 284 -11.08 7.18 -15.00
CA ALA A 284 -12.13 7.22 -13.94
C ALA A 284 -13.43 6.48 -14.30
N ARG A 285 -13.55 5.96 -15.52
CA ARG A 285 -14.73 5.20 -16.00
C ARG A 285 -14.46 3.69 -16.10
N SER A 286 -13.29 3.24 -15.69
CA SER A 286 -12.99 1.81 -15.68
C SER A 286 -13.92 1.10 -14.71
N ALA A 287 -14.54 0.02 -15.18
CA ALA A 287 -15.38 -0.85 -14.36
C ALA A 287 -14.55 -1.87 -13.54
N VAL A 288 -13.22 -1.74 -13.51
CA VAL A 288 -12.35 -2.56 -12.67
C VAL A 288 -12.56 -2.18 -11.21
N GLU A 289 -13.07 -3.10 -10.43
CA GLU A 289 -13.15 -2.92 -8.97
C GLU A 289 -11.73 -2.91 -8.38
N THR A 290 -11.23 -1.74 -7.98
CA THR A 290 -9.93 -1.59 -7.33
C THR A 290 -10.11 -1.39 -5.83
N VAL A 291 -9.44 -2.21 -5.03
CA VAL A 291 -9.49 -2.21 -3.57
C VAL A 291 -8.08 -2.03 -3.00
N MET A 292 -7.91 -1.12 -2.07
CA MET A 292 -6.68 -0.99 -1.28
C MET A 292 -6.82 -1.74 0.04
N VAL A 293 -5.77 -2.42 0.44
CA VAL A 293 -5.65 -3.06 1.75
C VAL A 293 -4.34 -2.63 2.38
N GLN A 294 -4.39 -1.89 3.47
CA GLN A 294 -3.19 -1.56 4.23
C GLN A 294 -2.87 -2.70 5.18
N GLY A 295 -1.65 -3.23 5.10
CA GLY A 295 -1.24 -4.33 5.96
C GLY A 295 0.10 -4.94 5.57
N ASN A 296 0.60 -5.78 6.45
CA ASN A 296 1.85 -6.50 6.23
C ASN A 296 1.58 -7.81 5.47
N PHE A 297 2.04 -7.90 4.22
CA PHE A 297 1.85 -9.10 3.40
C PHE A 297 2.65 -10.32 3.92
N HIS A 298 3.59 -10.14 4.84
CA HIS A 298 4.21 -11.27 5.55
C HIS A 298 3.19 -12.07 6.38
N ASN A 299 2.04 -11.49 6.66
CA ASN A 299 0.91 -12.11 7.35
C ASN A 299 -0.33 -12.26 6.43
N LEU A 300 -0.13 -12.42 5.12
CA LEU A 300 -1.18 -12.44 4.09
C LEU A 300 -2.36 -13.36 4.44
N ALA A 301 -2.11 -14.49 5.08
CA ALA A 301 -3.15 -15.44 5.48
C ALA A 301 -4.18 -14.84 6.46
N GLN A 302 -3.84 -13.77 7.19
CA GLN A 302 -4.72 -13.09 8.15
C GLN A 302 -5.69 -12.09 7.47
N TYR A 303 -5.57 -11.87 6.16
CA TYR A 303 -6.36 -10.90 5.41
C TYR A 303 -7.39 -11.59 4.51
N PRO A 304 -8.58 -11.99 5.02
CA PRO A 304 -9.58 -12.72 4.25
C PRO A 304 -10.13 -11.92 3.06
N GLN A 305 -10.16 -10.60 3.15
CA GLN A 305 -10.53 -9.71 2.04
C GLN A 305 -9.54 -9.79 0.86
N VAL A 306 -8.27 -10.13 1.12
CA VAL A 306 -7.25 -10.37 0.10
C VAL A 306 -7.31 -11.82 -0.36
N THR A 307 -7.27 -12.77 0.57
CA THR A 307 -7.20 -14.22 0.29
C THR A 307 -8.52 -14.82 -0.20
N GLY A 308 -9.64 -14.13 0.02
CA GLY A 308 -10.93 -14.52 -0.53
C GLY A 308 -11.65 -15.66 0.22
N ASN A 309 -11.35 -15.91 1.47
CA ASN A 309 -11.93 -17.04 2.23
C ASN A 309 -13.36 -16.79 2.76
N THR A 310 -14.02 -15.67 2.40
CA THR A 310 -15.24 -15.19 3.09
C THR A 310 -16.57 -15.49 2.44
N SER A 311 -16.66 -16.02 1.21
CA SER A 311 -17.98 -16.33 0.63
C SER A 311 -17.99 -17.48 -0.38
N LYS A 312 -19.15 -18.14 -0.47
CA LYS A 312 -19.42 -19.26 -1.40
C LYS A 312 -19.32 -18.90 -2.89
N SER A 313 -19.39 -17.61 -3.26
CA SER A 313 -19.32 -17.15 -4.65
C SER A 313 -17.90 -17.12 -5.23
N ILE A 314 -16.88 -17.19 -4.39
CA ILE A 314 -15.46 -16.99 -4.72
C ILE A 314 -14.83 -18.20 -5.41
N ASN A 315 -15.50 -19.34 -5.45
CA ASN A 315 -14.97 -20.56 -6.09
C ASN A 315 -14.86 -20.46 -7.64
N LYS A 316 -15.35 -19.39 -8.26
CA LYS A 316 -15.32 -19.20 -9.72
C LYS A 316 -14.18 -18.32 -10.22
N GLN A 317 -13.51 -17.56 -9.35
CA GLN A 317 -12.42 -16.66 -9.75
C GLN A 317 -11.05 -17.35 -9.61
N THR A 318 -10.17 -17.11 -10.57
CA THR A 318 -8.76 -17.45 -10.51
C THR A 318 -8.01 -16.31 -9.85
N ARG A 319 -7.17 -16.59 -8.85
CA ARG A 319 -6.33 -15.57 -8.21
C ARG A 319 -4.99 -15.48 -8.91
N VAL A 320 -4.52 -14.24 -9.09
CA VAL A 320 -3.21 -13.91 -9.64
C VAL A 320 -2.49 -13.04 -8.62
N TYR A 321 -1.52 -13.60 -7.94
CA TYR A 321 -0.67 -12.86 -6.99
C TYR A 321 0.49 -12.25 -7.74
N LEU A 322 0.76 -10.97 -7.48
CA LEU A 322 1.86 -10.22 -8.09
C LEU A 322 2.86 -9.84 -6.97
N MET A 323 4.09 -10.30 -7.08
CA MET A 323 5.24 -9.92 -6.26
C MET A 323 6.30 -9.35 -7.20
N MET A 324 6.03 -8.16 -7.73
CA MET A 324 6.81 -7.53 -8.80
C MET A 324 7.79 -6.49 -8.21
N GLY A 325 8.80 -6.10 -8.98
CA GLY A 325 9.82 -5.15 -8.53
C GLY A 325 10.83 -5.72 -7.55
N ASN A 326 11.18 -6.99 -7.71
CA ASN A 326 12.12 -7.71 -6.82
C ASN A 326 11.61 -7.93 -5.37
N THR A 327 10.30 -7.90 -5.17
CA THR A 327 9.67 -8.02 -3.84
C THR A 327 10.04 -9.31 -3.11
N ILE A 328 10.21 -10.45 -3.82
CA ILE A 328 10.64 -11.70 -3.22
C ILE A 328 12.02 -11.59 -2.56
N ALA A 329 12.92 -10.79 -3.14
CA ALA A 329 14.27 -10.63 -2.63
C ALA A 329 14.34 -9.88 -1.30
N ASN A 330 13.25 -9.20 -0.94
CA ASN A 330 13.12 -8.45 0.30
C ASN A 330 12.57 -9.29 1.46
N LEU A 331 12.17 -10.54 1.23
CA LEU A 331 11.70 -11.43 2.29
C LEU A 331 12.87 -11.89 3.17
N ASP A 332 12.71 -11.88 4.47
CA ASP A 332 13.74 -12.42 5.38
C ASP A 332 13.90 -13.92 5.17
N ASN A 333 12.79 -14.65 5.03
CA ASN A 333 12.79 -16.10 4.83
C ASN A 333 11.66 -16.51 3.88
N GLU A 334 12.01 -16.77 2.63
CA GLU A 334 11.08 -17.14 1.56
C GLU A 334 10.36 -18.47 1.86
N VAL A 335 11.10 -19.44 2.40
CA VAL A 335 10.54 -20.77 2.72
C VAL A 335 9.41 -20.63 3.74
N ARG A 336 9.66 -19.88 4.82
CA ARG A 336 8.65 -19.59 5.84
C ARG A 336 7.49 -18.79 5.26
N PHE A 337 7.79 -17.80 4.44
CA PHE A 337 6.78 -16.96 3.79
C PHE A 337 5.83 -17.79 2.92
N PHE A 338 6.36 -18.62 2.02
CA PHE A 338 5.55 -19.47 1.14
C PHE A 338 4.73 -20.51 1.90
N LEU A 339 5.32 -21.10 2.94
CA LEU A 339 4.66 -22.09 3.79
C LEU A 339 3.41 -21.50 4.48
N HIS A 340 3.55 -20.31 5.06
CA HIS A 340 2.49 -19.72 5.87
C HIS A 340 1.47 -18.93 5.04
N ASN A 341 1.92 -18.19 4.03
CA ASN A 341 1.08 -17.21 3.36
C ASN A 341 0.37 -17.75 2.12
N PHE A 342 0.84 -18.81 1.49
CA PHE A 342 0.23 -19.39 0.29
C PHE A 342 -0.39 -20.78 0.51
N SER A 343 -0.55 -21.22 1.76
CA SER A 343 -1.25 -22.47 2.09
C SER A 343 -2.72 -22.49 1.64
N HIS A 344 -3.36 -21.30 1.58
CA HIS A 344 -4.74 -21.12 1.15
C HIS A 344 -4.93 -21.10 -0.38
N CYS A 345 -3.85 -21.11 -1.16
CA CYS A 345 -3.91 -21.07 -2.62
C CYS A 345 -4.40 -22.38 -3.20
N LYS A 346 -5.23 -22.29 -4.24
CA LYS A 346 -5.87 -23.42 -4.89
C LYS A 346 -5.17 -23.76 -6.21
N THR A 347 -5.31 -24.99 -6.63
CA THR A 347 -4.92 -25.42 -7.98
C THR A 347 -5.50 -24.51 -9.03
N GLY A 348 -4.65 -23.98 -9.92
CA GLY A 348 -5.00 -23.03 -10.95
C GLY A 348 -4.88 -21.57 -10.55
N ASP A 349 -4.50 -21.23 -9.29
CA ASP A 349 -4.06 -19.88 -8.94
C ASP A 349 -2.68 -19.60 -9.53
N PHE A 350 -2.39 -18.34 -9.83
CA PHE A 350 -1.12 -17.90 -10.41
C PHE A 350 -0.31 -17.07 -9.42
N LEU A 351 1.00 -17.10 -9.59
CA LEU A 351 1.94 -16.20 -8.95
C LEU A 351 2.89 -15.65 -10.02
N VAL A 352 2.94 -14.35 -10.13
CA VAL A 352 3.93 -13.60 -10.91
C VAL A 352 4.95 -13.03 -9.94
N LEU A 353 6.21 -13.32 -10.15
CA LEU A 353 7.29 -12.72 -9.38
C LEU A 353 8.49 -12.44 -10.28
N ASP A 354 9.34 -11.52 -9.84
CA ASP A 354 10.64 -11.29 -10.46
C ASP A 354 11.75 -11.23 -9.39
N PHE A 355 12.96 -11.48 -9.85
CA PHE A 355 14.13 -11.48 -8.96
C PHE A 355 15.42 -11.18 -9.73
N GLY A 356 16.37 -10.62 -9.01
CA GLY A 356 17.73 -10.48 -9.50
C GLY A 356 18.41 -11.84 -9.64
N GLN A 357 18.85 -12.15 -10.87
CA GLN A 357 19.51 -13.42 -11.17
C GLN A 357 20.95 -13.43 -10.66
N ARG A 358 21.34 -14.50 -10.00
CA ARG A 358 22.73 -14.81 -9.71
C ARG A 358 23.45 -15.15 -11.01
N LYS A 359 24.58 -14.48 -11.30
CA LYS A 359 25.40 -14.71 -12.51
C LYS A 359 26.53 -15.70 -12.27
N SER A 360 27.01 -15.78 -11.05
CA SER A 360 28.06 -16.73 -10.66
C SER A 360 27.52 -18.13 -10.40
N PRO A 361 28.30 -19.20 -10.63
CA PRO A 361 27.90 -20.54 -10.22
C PRO A 361 27.51 -20.65 -8.75
N SER A 362 26.62 -21.57 -8.39
CA SER A 362 26.17 -21.75 -7.00
C SER A 362 27.32 -22.13 -6.05
N SER A 363 28.43 -22.72 -6.59
CA SER A 363 29.65 -23.05 -5.89
C SER A 363 30.66 -21.88 -5.80
N ALA A 364 30.38 -20.73 -6.39
CA ALA A 364 31.31 -19.60 -6.42
C ALA A 364 31.61 -19.08 -5.01
N THR A 365 32.85 -18.77 -4.77
CA THR A 365 33.34 -18.15 -3.54
C THR A 365 32.87 -16.69 -3.44
N GLU A 366 32.94 -16.13 -2.24
CA GLU A 366 32.65 -14.70 -2.01
C GLU A 366 33.47 -13.77 -2.93
N ALA A 367 34.76 -14.06 -3.09
CA ALA A 367 35.65 -13.26 -3.93
C ALA A 367 35.26 -13.29 -5.42
N GLU A 368 34.73 -14.41 -5.91
CA GLU A 368 34.23 -14.55 -7.27
C GLU A 368 32.91 -13.80 -7.47
N ILE A 369 32.02 -13.86 -6.47
CA ILE A 369 30.76 -13.11 -6.49
C ILE A 369 31.04 -11.61 -6.49
N ARG A 370 31.92 -11.13 -5.60
CA ARG A 370 32.32 -9.72 -5.57
C ARG A 370 32.88 -9.20 -6.88
N ARG A 371 33.53 -10.04 -7.67
CA ARG A 371 34.05 -9.71 -9.00
C ARG A 371 32.96 -9.74 -10.09
N SER A 372 31.98 -10.61 -9.96
CA SER A 372 30.97 -10.87 -11.01
C SER A 372 29.68 -10.06 -10.84
N ASP A 373 29.37 -9.56 -9.61
CA ASP A 373 28.17 -8.74 -9.38
C ASP A 373 28.52 -7.26 -9.40
N PRO A 374 28.11 -6.53 -10.48
CA PRO A 374 28.36 -5.10 -10.58
C PRO A 374 27.64 -4.28 -9.49
N GLY A 375 26.59 -4.83 -8.87
CA GLY A 375 25.89 -4.20 -7.75
C GLY A 375 26.77 -4.03 -6.52
N LEU A 376 27.78 -4.88 -6.32
CA LEU A 376 28.72 -4.81 -5.20
C LEU A 376 29.81 -3.74 -5.39
N SER A 377 30.12 -3.37 -6.62
CA SER A 377 31.17 -2.40 -6.92
C SER A 377 30.62 -0.98 -7.16
N SER A 378 29.31 -0.81 -7.20
CA SER A 378 28.68 0.48 -7.40
C SER A 378 28.35 1.14 -6.07
N PRO A 379 28.75 2.38 -5.81
CA PRO A 379 28.32 3.11 -4.62
C PRO A 379 26.79 3.24 -4.64
N PHE A 380 26.18 3.33 -3.46
CA PHE A 380 24.75 3.64 -3.36
C PHE A 380 24.43 4.87 -4.17
N LYS A 381 23.41 4.77 -5.03
CA LYS A 381 22.93 5.96 -5.74
C LYS A 381 22.31 6.91 -4.71
N VAL A 382 22.51 8.19 -4.91
CA VAL A 382 22.01 9.25 -4.01
C VAL A 382 20.54 9.06 -3.63
N ALA A 383 19.69 8.71 -4.59
CA ALA A 383 18.26 8.48 -4.33
C ALA A 383 18.00 7.26 -3.42
N THR A 384 18.80 6.19 -3.53
CA THR A 384 18.70 5.00 -2.66
C THR A 384 19.18 5.33 -1.26
N GLU A 385 20.26 6.10 -1.15
CA GLU A 385 20.79 6.57 0.13
C GLU A 385 19.79 7.50 0.84
N GLU A 386 19.16 8.43 0.11
CA GLU A 386 18.11 9.30 0.63
C GLU A 386 16.95 8.48 1.19
N TRP A 387 16.47 7.49 0.46
CA TRP A 387 15.42 6.61 0.90
C TRP A 387 15.80 5.84 2.17
N LEU A 388 16.93 5.13 2.17
CA LEU A 388 17.36 4.29 3.29
C LEU A 388 17.76 5.09 4.53
N SER A 389 18.25 6.32 4.36
CA SER A 389 18.64 7.19 5.48
C SER A 389 17.47 7.91 6.14
N THR A 390 16.32 8.00 5.48
CA THR A 390 15.16 8.74 6.00
C THR A 390 14.70 8.23 7.36
N PRO A 391 14.51 6.91 7.61
CA PRO A 391 14.18 6.41 8.94
C PRO A 391 15.21 6.77 10.01
N LEU A 392 16.50 6.72 9.69
CA LEU A 392 17.57 7.12 10.61
C LEU A 392 17.47 8.60 10.97
N ARG A 393 17.26 9.47 9.98
CA ARG A 393 17.18 10.92 10.18
C ARG A 393 15.93 11.35 10.95
N LEU A 394 14.84 10.59 10.84
CA LEU A 394 13.59 10.91 11.51
C LEU A 394 13.52 10.34 12.93
N HIS A 395 14.04 9.13 13.14
CA HIS A 395 13.79 8.34 14.35
C HIS A 395 15.04 8.01 15.17
N CYS A 396 16.25 8.34 14.68
CA CYS A 396 17.45 8.18 15.48
C CYS A 396 17.75 9.48 16.23
N PRO A 397 17.40 9.60 17.52
CA PRO A 397 17.72 10.78 18.28
C PRO A 397 19.26 10.92 18.37
N ASP A 398 19.73 12.13 18.42
CA ASP A 398 21.18 12.42 18.55
C ASP A 398 22.08 11.96 17.40
N LEU A 399 21.52 11.69 16.22
CA LEU A 399 22.27 11.36 15.01
C LEU A 399 23.28 12.45 14.67
N ILE A 400 24.57 12.09 14.56
CA ILE A 400 25.64 12.99 14.12
C ILE A 400 25.96 12.73 12.65
N SER A 401 26.18 11.46 12.30
CA SER A 401 26.54 11.05 10.94
C SER A 401 26.18 9.61 10.69
N TYR A 402 26.04 9.26 9.43
CA TYR A 402 25.86 7.87 8.98
C TYR A 402 26.68 7.65 7.69
N ASN A 403 27.01 6.38 7.43
CA ASN A 403 27.60 5.92 6.18
C ASN A 403 27.02 4.57 5.82
N PHE A 404 26.81 4.32 4.53
CA PHE A 404 26.30 3.04 4.03
C PHE A 404 27.41 2.21 3.41
N SER A 405 27.38 0.91 3.68
CA SER A 405 28.18 -0.11 3.00
C SER A 405 27.32 -1.28 2.56
N LEU A 406 27.76 -2.03 1.55
CA LEU A 406 27.14 -3.29 1.13
C LEU A 406 27.98 -4.46 1.63
N GLU A 407 27.32 -5.35 2.37
CA GLU A 407 27.89 -6.58 2.84
C GLU A 407 27.29 -7.78 2.12
N LEU A 408 28.12 -8.77 1.85
CA LEU A 408 27.71 -9.99 1.19
C LEU A 408 27.50 -11.09 2.23
N GLU A 409 26.30 -11.67 2.25
CA GLU A 409 25.94 -12.82 3.09
C GLU A 409 25.64 -14.03 2.19
N MET A 410 26.36 -15.12 2.44
CA MET A 410 26.24 -16.35 1.64
C MET A 410 25.20 -17.34 2.19
N GLN A 411 24.75 -17.15 3.42
CA GLN A 411 23.76 -18.01 4.04
C GLN A 411 22.36 -17.49 3.82
N CYS A 412 21.68 -18.04 2.83
CA CYS A 412 20.30 -17.68 2.48
C CYS A 412 19.37 -18.90 2.62
N PRO A 413 18.07 -18.66 2.91
CA PRO A 413 17.07 -19.74 3.01
C PRO A 413 16.90 -20.55 1.73
N ILE A 414 17.08 -19.93 0.56
CA ILE A 414 17.08 -20.61 -0.74
C ILE A 414 18.52 -21.02 -1.06
N PRO A 415 18.78 -22.32 -1.26
CA PRO A 415 20.12 -22.80 -1.63
C PRO A 415 20.65 -22.11 -2.89
N GLY A 416 21.96 -21.87 -2.92
CA GLY A 416 22.62 -21.23 -4.06
C GLY A 416 22.35 -19.74 -4.24
N SER A 417 21.58 -19.12 -3.35
CA SER A 417 21.38 -17.67 -3.31
C SER A 417 22.47 -16.98 -2.49
N TYR A 418 22.62 -15.68 -2.67
CA TYR A 418 23.35 -14.80 -1.75
C TYR A 418 22.55 -13.52 -1.52
N MET A 419 22.86 -12.85 -0.44
CA MET A 419 22.20 -11.63 -0.01
C MET A 419 23.18 -10.46 0.03
N LEU A 420 22.75 -9.32 -0.45
CA LEU A 420 23.43 -8.06 -0.27
C LEU A 420 22.72 -7.29 0.83
N ASP A 421 23.44 -6.99 1.90
CA ASP A 421 22.91 -6.28 3.06
C ASP A 421 23.45 -4.83 3.07
N ALA A 422 22.54 -3.87 3.02
CA ALA A 422 22.84 -2.46 3.15
C ALA A 422 22.99 -2.10 4.62
N ILE A 423 24.21 -1.97 5.07
CA ILE A 423 24.57 -1.65 6.45
C ILE A 423 24.75 -0.15 6.61
N ALA A 424 23.97 0.47 7.48
CA ALA A 424 24.22 1.81 7.95
C ALA A 424 25.12 1.78 9.19
N THR A 425 26.27 2.39 9.09
CA THR A 425 27.16 2.70 10.23
C THR A 425 26.78 4.08 10.75
N VAL A 426 26.22 4.14 11.96
CA VAL A 426 25.62 5.34 12.56
C VAL A 426 26.43 5.80 13.76
N ARG A 427 26.76 7.07 13.80
CA ARG A 427 27.38 7.75 14.95
C ARG A 427 26.36 8.69 15.60
N THR A 428 26.23 8.58 16.92
CA THR A 428 25.36 9.44 17.72
C THR A 428 26.12 10.13 18.84
N LYS A 429 25.49 11.08 19.53
CA LYS A 429 26.12 11.77 20.68
C LYS A 429 26.41 10.83 21.84
N THR A 430 25.55 9.83 22.03
CA THR A 430 25.59 8.87 23.15
C THR A 430 26.45 7.64 22.87
N HIS A 431 26.63 7.29 21.58
CA HIS A 431 27.35 6.08 21.16
C HIS A 431 28.36 6.42 20.06
N ALA A 432 29.56 5.89 20.17
CA ALA A 432 30.63 6.15 19.20
C ALA A 432 30.27 5.64 17.80
N GLU A 433 29.76 4.42 17.70
CA GLU A 433 29.42 3.78 16.44
C GLU A 433 28.43 2.64 16.66
N ARG A 434 27.42 2.54 15.79
CA ARG A 434 26.44 1.44 15.77
C ARG A 434 26.18 1.04 14.33
N ARG A 435 25.82 -0.24 14.10
CA ARG A 435 25.59 -0.77 12.79
C ARG A 435 24.17 -1.31 12.68
N PHE A 436 23.44 -0.90 11.64
CA PHE A 436 22.08 -1.32 11.35
C PHE A 436 22.01 -1.90 9.95
N SER A 437 21.50 -3.12 9.82
CA SER A 437 21.10 -3.67 8.55
C SER A 437 19.77 -3.03 8.15
N MET A 438 19.81 -2.15 7.15
CA MET A 438 18.65 -1.33 6.76
C MET A 438 17.84 -1.93 5.63
N PHE A 439 18.50 -2.66 4.73
CA PHE A 439 17.84 -3.19 3.55
C PHE A 439 18.63 -4.38 2.99
N ARG A 440 17.92 -5.48 2.75
CA ARG A 440 18.46 -6.71 2.22
C ARG A 440 17.83 -7.04 0.89
N PHE A 441 18.62 -7.42 -0.08
CA PHE A 441 18.14 -7.93 -1.36
C PHE A 441 18.97 -9.12 -1.81
N LYS A 442 18.29 -10.11 -2.39
CA LYS A 442 18.90 -11.38 -2.72
C LYS A 442 19.07 -11.55 -4.23
N ARG A 443 20.06 -12.37 -4.58
CA ARG A 443 20.27 -12.89 -5.92
C ARG A 443 20.05 -14.38 -5.90
N TYR A 444 19.26 -14.88 -6.82
CA TYR A 444 18.85 -16.28 -6.83
C TYR A 444 19.46 -17.04 -7.99
N ASP A 445 19.83 -18.31 -7.72
CA ASP A 445 19.94 -19.32 -8.75
C ASP A 445 18.52 -19.72 -9.15
N GLU A 446 18.18 -19.53 -10.43
CA GLU A 446 16.82 -19.74 -10.95
C GLU A 446 16.36 -21.19 -10.75
N GLU A 447 17.22 -22.18 -11.05
CA GLU A 447 16.86 -23.59 -10.94
C GLU A 447 16.57 -24.00 -9.49
N LEU A 448 17.41 -23.56 -8.57
CA LEU A 448 17.25 -23.87 -7.14
C LEU A 448 16.05 -23.15 -6.53
N LEU A 449 15.77 -21.92 -6.97
CA LEU A 449 14.54 -21.21 -6.58
C LEU A 449 13.31 -21.96 -7.09
N LEU A 450 13.25 -22.34 -8.37
CA LEU A 450 12.13 -23.08 -8.95
C LEU A 450 11.93 -24.43 -8.28
N ARG A 451 12.98 -25.18 -7.96
CA ARG A 451 12.90 -26.42 -7.20
C ARG A 451 12.31 -26.20 -5.80
N THR A 452 12.69 -25.10 -5.16
CA THR A 452 12.15 -24.75 -3.83
C THR A 452 10.67 -24.38 -3.92
N LEU A 453 10.27 -23.56 -4.89
CA LEU A 453 8.86 -23.15 -5.09
C LEU A 453 7.97 -24.35 -5.47
N ALA A 454 8.50 -25.33 -6.22
CA ALA A 454 7.78 -26.56 -6.57
C ALA A 454 7.40 -27.40 -5.33
N ARG A 455 8.20 -27.37 -4.25
CA ARG A 455 7.84 -28.02 -2.98
C ARG A 455 6.59 -27.44 -2.33
N PHE A 456 6.27 -26.18 -2.63
CA PHE A 456 5.04 -25.52 -2.22
C PHE A 456 3.92 -25.65 -3.27
N GLY A 457 4.10 -26.46 -4.31
CA GLY A 457 3.14 -26.70 -5.39
C GLY A 457 3.10 -25.57 -6.43
N TRP A 458 4.10 -24.68 -6.46
CA TRP A 458 4.21 -23.65 -7.49
C TRP A 458 5.11 -24.13 -8.63
N HIS A 459 4.52 -24.33 -9.82
CA HIS A 459 5.20 -24.84 -10.99
C HIS A 459 5.35 -23.77 -12.06
N CYS A 460 6.52 -23.69 -12.68
CA CYS A 460 6.80 -22.68 -13.69
C CYS A 460 6.00 -22.93 -14.97
N VAL A 461 5.29 -21.90 -15.41
CA VAL A 461 4.61 -21.81 -16.71
C VAL A 461 5.52 -21.16 -17.73
N THR A 462 6.20 -20.09 -17.33
CA THR A 462 7.18 -19.38 -18.17
C THR A 462 8.19 -18.65 -17.31
N SER A 463 9.42 -18.60 -17.80
CA SER A 463 10.52 -17.82 -17.27
C SER A 463 11.05 -16.90 -18.39
N ILE A 464 11.23 -15.63 -18.09
CA ILE A 464 11.66 -14.64 -19.06
C ILE A 464 12.73 -13.76 -18.43
N ALA A 465 13.96 -13.90 -18.93
CA ALA A 465 15.08 -13.05 -18.54
C ALA A 465 14.98 -11.70 -19.26
N PHE A 466 15.12 -10.59 -18.51
CA PHE A 466 15.03 -9.23 -19.01
C PHE A 466 16.03 -8.28 -18.31
N GLY A 467 15.98 -7.00 -18.63
CA GLY A 467 16.90 -6.00 -18.10
C GLY A 467 18.28 -6.05 -18.73
N THR A 468 19.19 -5.21 -18.22
CA THR A 468 20.57 -5.15 -18.73
C THR A 468 21.26 -6.51 -18.52
N GLU A 469 21.87 -7.04 -19.58
CA GLU A 469 22.54 -8.35 -19.57
C GLU A 469 21.65 -9.50 -19.03
N LYS A 470 20.33 -9.35 -19.15
CA LYS A 470 19.36 -10.33 -18.61
C LYS A 470 19.60 -10.62 -17.13
N SER A 471 19.83 -9.58 -16.36
CA SER A 471 20.16 -9.68 -14.94
C SER A 471 18.94 -9.90 -14.02
N VAL A 472 17.76 -9.87 -14.59
CA VAL A 472 16.49 -10.08 -13.88
C VAL A 472 15.68 -11.15 -14.60
N VAL A 473 14.98 -11.95 -13.83
CA VAL A 473 14.08 -13.00 -14.34
C VAL A 473 12.67 -12.72 -13.84
N ALA A 474 11.71 -12.71 -14.74
CA ALA A 474 10.28 -12.73 -14.41
C ALA A 474 9.73 -14.15 -14.59
N LEU A 475 9.05 -14.65 -13.57
CA LEU A 475 8.40 -15.94 -13.55
C LEU A 475 6.88 -15.79 -13.52
N LEU A 476 6.19 -16.61 -14.30
CA LEU A 476 4.81 -16.96 -14.09
C LEU A 476 4.74 -18.40 -13.58
N LEU A 477 4.15 -18.57 -12.42
CA LEU A 477 3.96 -19.85 -11.77
C LEU A 477 2.48 -20.16 -11.64
N VAL A 478 2.14 -21.46 -11.65
CA VAL A 478 0.78 -21.93 -11.40
C VAL A 478 0.78 -22.89 -10.22
N LYS A 479 -0.22 -22.77 -9.37
CA LYS A 479 -0.44 -23.70 -8.26
C LYS A 479 -0.97 -25.03 -8.78
N ARG A 480 -0.34 -26.12 -8.44
CA ARG A 480 -0.76 -27.50 -8.73
C ARG A 480 -0.88 -28.30 -7.43
N GLU A 481 -1.60 -29.37 -7.48
CA GLU A 481 -1.63 -30.34 -6.37
C GLU A 481 -0.23 -30.91 -6.14
N ILE A 482 0.15 -30.99 -4.89
CA ILE A 482 1.40 -31.65 -4.51
C ILE A 482 1.12 -33.15 -4.63
N SER A 483 1.77 -33.80 -5.59
CA SER A 483 1.68 -35.26 -5.73
C SER A 483 2.27 -35.93 -4.46
N THR A 484 1.40 -36.55 -3.68
CA THR A 484 1.78 -37.32 -2.50
C THR A 484 2.29 -38.76 -2.88
N LYS A 485 2.53 -39.00 -4.18
CA LYS A 485 3.14 -40.28 -4.60
C LYS A 485 4.62 -40.27 -4.22
N HIS A 486 4.91 -40.87 -3.10
CA HIS A 486 6.22 -41.38 -2.71
C HIS A 486 6.44 -42.76 -3.31
#